data_e5daa31c937acec51737568214592109
#
_entry.id   e5daa31c937acec51737568214592109
#
_cell.length_a   1.000
_cell.length_b   1.000
_cell.length_c   1.000
_cell.angle_alpha   90.00
_cell.angle_beta   90.00
_cell.angle_gamma   90.00
#
_symmetry.space_group_name_H-M   'P 1'
#
loop_
_entity.id
_entity.type
_entity.pdbx_description
1 polymer ?
#
loop_
_entity_poly.entity_id
_entity_poly.type
_entity_poly.pdbx_seq_one_letter_code
_entity_poly.pdbx_strand_id
1 'polypeptide(L)'
;MNETKTAFLFLLTVIFMASCGKVPTAEPNQSFDHFIGDFENGNLSGFHFLVVDTNVNTIMVNNPVRKGNHALKNTLRPDNYIFNGYRAELSVYNCAKYKTDVYYGFSVMIDTSYSDNQYNLVCQWQDLPNYLQGENWEPSPVLHGSPPPVQLTYVNGTFELRMNDNPNSSNQTFLVGNAQTISKGQWYDLVFHIYWCDDAAAFIEAWLNGNVFTPFNGTDNKYYKRNLYTRDGNYFKFGQYRGKDQPLHTNVIYFDEIKVGSSYSEVAP
;
A
#
# COMPACT_ATOMS: atom_id res chain seq x y z
N MET A 1 35.18 -16.51 76.67
CA MET A 1 35.15 -17.18 75.37
C MET A 1 34.26 -16.33 74.45
N ASN A 2 34.87 -15.40 73.72
CA ASN A 2 34.20 -14.52 72.79
C ASN A 2 34.59 -14.95 71.38
N GLU A 3 33.61 -15.46 70.63
CA GLU A 3 33.78 -15.76 69.20
C GLU A 3 33.46 -14.48 68.39
N THR A 4 34.46 -13.96 67.73
CA THR A 4 34.34 -12.89 66.74
C THR A 4 33.99 -13.48 65.40
N LYS A 5 32.74 -13.22 64.91
CA LYS A 5 32.32 -13.53 63.57
C LYS A 5 32.76 -12.45 62.60
N THR A 6 33.71 -12.78 61.75
CA THR A 6 34.15 -11.90 60.64
C THR A 6 33.16 -12.01 59.48
N ALA A 7 32.44 -10.92 59.14
CA ALA A 7 31.58 -10.85 58.00
C ALA A 7 32.40 -10.45 56.75
N PHE A 8 32.46 -11.35 55.77
CA PHE A 8 33.03 -11.04 54.44
C PHE A 8 31.99 -10.31 53.60
N LEU A 9 32.25 -9.04 53.31
CA LEU A 9 31.41 -8.24 52.40
C LEU A 9 31.88 -8.50 50.96
N PHE A 10 31.11 -9.27 50.19
CA PHE A 10 31.32 -9.42 48.75
C PHE A 10 30.77 -8.16 48.02
N LEU A 11 31.68 -7.33 47.54
CA LEU A 11 31.35 -6.19 46.67
C LEU A 11 31.13 -6.71 45.25
N LEU A 12 29.88 -6.87 44.85
CA LEU A 12 29.49 -7.27 43.49
C LEU A 12 29.59 -6.04 42.59
N THR A 13 30.69 -5.90 41.86
CA THR A 13 30.84 -4.86 40.84
C THR A 13 30.03 -5.24 39.58
N VAL A 14 28.87 -4.65 39.41
CA VAL A 14 28.11 -4.81 38.19
C VAL A 14 28.72 -3.90 37.11
N ILE A 15 29.46 -4.51 36.18
CA ILE A 15 29.96 -3.82 34.99
C ILE A 15 28.77 -3.68 34.03
N PHE A 16 28.19 -2.47 33.95
CA PHE A 16 27.29 -2.11 32.84
C PHE A 16 28.12 -2.02 31.57
N MET A 17 28.13 -3.09 30.79
CA MET A 17 28.54 -3.02 29.40
C MET A 17 27.43 -2.24 28.66
N ALA A 18 27.63 -0.95 28.47
CA ALA A 18 26.87 -0.19 27.49
C ALA A 18 27.17 -0.76 26.10
N SER A 19 26.40 -1.72 25.68
CA SER A 19 26.35 -2.15 24.29
C SER A 19 25.79 -0.96 23.50
N CYS A 20 26.69 -0.18 22.93
CA CYS A 20 26.33 0.76 21.87
C CYS A 20 25.90 -0.09 20.68
N GLY A 21 24.64 -0.54 20.68
CA GLY A 21 24.04 -1.21 19.55
C GLY A 21 24.11 -0.24 18.37
N LYS A 22 24.94 -0.53 17.38
CA LYS A 22 24.90 0.14 16.09
C LYS A 22 23.46 0.00 15.60
N VAL A 23 22.74 1.12 15.50
CA VAL A 23 21.49 1.17 14.74
C VAL A 23 21.82 0.53 13.38
N PRO A 24 21.10 -0.49 12.94
CA PRO A 24 21.36 -1.07 11.65
C PRO A 24 21.20 0.05 10.63
N THR A 25 22.30 0.49 10.05
CA THR A 25 22.23 1.33 8.85
C THR A 25 21.66 0.44 7.79
N ALA A 26 20.42 0.76 7.34
CA ALA A 26 19.83 0.05 6.22
C ALA A 26 20.82 0.10 5.06
N GLU A 27 21.17 -1.09 4.57
CA GLU A 27 22.08 -1.21 3.42
C GLU A 27 21.50 -0.44 2.24
N PRO A 28 22.27 0.38 1.52
CA PRO A 28 21.83 0.95 0.26
C PRO A 28 21.56 -0.22 -0.70
N ASN A 29 20.39 -0.24 -1.33
CA ASN A 29 19.86 -1.29 -2.21
C ASN A 29 19.30 -2.53 -1.49
N GLN A 30 18.33 -2.34 -0.60
CA GLN A 30 17.51 -3.48 -0.19
C GLN A 30 16.72 -3.99 -1.41
N SER A 31 16.82 -5.30 -1.69
CA SER A 31 15.98 -5.94 -2.69
C SER A 31 14.54 -5.98 -2.21
N PHE A 32 13.60 -5.81 -3.12
CA PHE A 32 12.19 -6.10 -2.91
C PHE A 32 11.80 -7.34 -3.72
N ASP A 33 10.65 -7.93 -3.41
CA ASP A 33 10.17 -9.09 -4.14
C ASP A 33 9.43 -8.63 -5.41
N HIS A 34 9.86 -9.14 -6.56
CA HIS A 34 9.12 -9.02 -7.81
C HIS A 34 7.84 -9.83 -7.71
N PHE A 35 6.78 -9.34 -8.33
CA PHE A 35 5.48 -10.00 -8.29
C PHE A 35 4.78 -9.92 -9.64
N ILE A 36 4.14 -11.03 -10.04
CA ILE A 36 3.28 -11.11 -11.21
C ILE A 36 1.96 -11.76 -10.78
N GLY A 37 0.88 -11.03 -10.91
CA GLY A 37 -0.49 -11.47 -10.67
C GLY A 37 -1.35 -11.16 -11.90
N ASP A 38 -1.03 -11.82 -13.01
CA ASP A 38 -1.72 -11.69 -14.31
C ASP A 38 -3.00 -12.53 -14.40
N PHE A 39 -3.30 -13.28 -13.32
CA PHE A 39 -4.46 -14.15 -13.18
C PHE A 39 -4.55 -15.32 -14.17
N GLU A 40 -3.62 -15.48 -15.09
CA GLU A 40 -3.67 -16.49 -16.17
C GLU A 40 -3.56 -17.94 -15.66
N ASN A 41 -3.05 -18.13 -14.46
CA ASN A 41 -3.03 -19.42 -13.77
C ASN A 41 -4.41 -19.84 -13.21
N GLY A 42 -5.45 -19.01 -13.36
CA GLY A 42 -6.81 -19.27 -12.89
C GLY A 42 -6.94 -19.30 -11.36
N ASN A 43 -6.00 -18.71 -10.63
CA ASN A 43 -6.02 -18.66 -9.18
C ASN A 43 -5.48 -17.32 -8.64
N LEU A 44 -5.64 -17.10 -7.32
CA LEU A 44 -5.22 -15.89 -6.62
C LEU A 44 -4.04 -16.19 -5.67
N SER A 45 -3.20 -17.16 -6.00
CA SER A 45 -2.02 -17.48 -5.19
C SER A 45 -1.03 -16.29 -5.16
N GLY A 46 -0.40 -16.09 -4.01
CA GLY A 46 0.52 -14.96 -3.80
C GLY A 46 -0.16 -13.68 -3.32
N PHE A 47 -1.49 -13.58 -3.38
CA PHE A 47 -2.22 -12.49 -2.76
C PHE A 47 -2.69 -12.83 -1.34
N HIS A 48 -2.73 -11.83 -0.48
CA HIS A 48 -3.39 -11.89 0.83
C HIS A 48 -4.74 -11.18 0.75
N PHE A 49 -5.76 -11.73 1.41
CA PHE A 49 -7.13 -11.28 1.29
C PHE A 49 -7.57 -10.44 2.48
N LEU A 50 -8.16 -9.30 2.20
CA LEU A 50 -8.83 -8.41 3.15
C LEU A 50 -10.29 -8.25 2.69
N VAL A 51 -11.03 -9.35 2.75
CA VAL A 51 -12.41 -9.48 2.25
C VAL A 51 -13.27 -10.23 3.26
N VAL A 52 -14.57 -10.05 3.18
CA VAL A 52 -15.54 -10.80 4.01
C VAL A 52 -15.74 -12.23 3.49
N ASP A 53 -15.87 -12.38 2.17
CA ASP A 53 -16.07 -13.65 1.50
C ASP A 53 -15.30 -13.67 0.16
N THR A 54 -14.27 -14.51 0.08
CA THR A 54 -13.44 -14.62 -1.13
C THR A 54 -14.25 -15.09 -2.35
N ASN A 55 -15.25 -15.95 -2.16
CA ASN A 55 -16.07 -16.47 -3.26
C ASN A 55 -17.06 -15.46 -3.83
N VAL A 56 -17.23 -14.32 -3.17
CA VAL A 56 -18.14 -13.24 -3.58
C VAL A 56 -17.39 -11.97 -3.93
N ASN A 57 -16.39 -11.62 -3.12
CA ASN A 57 -15.71 -10.35 -3.26
C ASN A 57 -14.56 -10.38 -4.26
N THR A 58 -14.00 -11.57 -4.57
CA THR A 58 -12.81 -11.74 -5.41
C THR A 58 -12.97 -12.94 -6.35
N ILE A 59 -13.59 -12.72 -7.49
CA ILE A 59 -13.94 -13.79 -8.44
C ILE A 59 -13.09 -13.64 -9.70
N MET A 60 -12.50 -14.76 -10.15
CA MET A 60 -11.87 -14.85 -11.47
C MET A 60 -12.94 -14.86 -12.54
N VAL A 61 -12.78 -14.02 -13.55
CA VAL A 61 -13.68 -13.93 -14.71
C VAL A 61 -12.90 -14.02 -16.01
N ASN A 62 -13.57 -14.47 -17.07
CA ASN A 62 -13.03 -14.53 -18.44
C ASN A 62 -13.61 -13.44 -19.35
N ASN A 63 -14.45 -12.57 -18.79
CA ASN A 63 -15.00 -11.39 -19.45
C ASN A 63 -15.58 -10.45 -18.38
N PRO A 64 -15.20 -9.16 -18.34
CA PRO A 64 -14.17 -8.54 -19.19
C PRO A 64 -12.75 -8.92 -18.76
N VAL A 65 -11.82 -8.97 -19.69
CA VAL A 65 -10.38 -9.13 -19.46
C VAL A 65 -9.63 -7.99 -20.16
N ARG A 66 -8.50 -7.58 -19.60
CA ARG A 66 -7.60 -6.59 -20.23
C ARG A 66 -6.64 -7.28 -21.16
N LYS A 67 -6.06 -8.39 -20.71
CA LYS A 67 -5.12 -9.22 -21.44
C LYS A 67 -5.31 -10.70 -21.09
N GLY A 68 -4.91 -11.60 -21.98
CA GLY A 68 -5.03 -13.04 -21.71
C GLY A 68 -6.48 -13.53 -21.65
N ASN A 69 -6.76 -14.39 -20.66
CA ASN A 69 -8.03 -15.11 -20.54
C ASN A 69 -8.76 -14.84 -19.23
N HIS A 70 -8.10 -14.28 -18.25
CA HIS A 70 -8.66 -14.09 -16.92
C HIS A 70 -8.37 -12.69 -16.36
N ALA A 71 -9.32 -12.17 -15.60
CA ALA A 71 -9.19 -10.97 -14.81
C ALA A 71 -9.85 -11.16 -13.44
N LEU A 72 -9.53 -10.32 -12.49
CA LEU A 72 -10.17 -10.28 -11.18
C LEU A 72 -11.40 -9.36 -11.21
N LYS A 73 -12.57 -9.93 -10.90
CA LYS A 73 -13.76 -9.16 -10.53
C LYS A 73 -13.73 -8.93 -9.01
N ASN A 74 -13.61 -7.68 -8.61
CA ASN A 74 -13.62 -7.25 -7.22
C ASN A 74 -14.96 -6.59 -6.89
N THR A 75 -15.67 -7.10 -5.89
CA THR A 75 -17.03 -6.67 -5.53
C THR A 75 -17.06 -6.18 -4.09
N LEU A 76 -17.48 -4.93 -3.89
CA LEU A 76 -17.76 -4.36 -2.58
C LEU A 76 -19.25 -4.19 -2.38
N ARG A 77 -19.80 -4.79 -1.31
CA ARG A 77 -21.22 -4.72 -0.96
C ARG A 77 -21.45 -3.89 0.32
N PRO A 78 -22.65 -3.40 0.55
CA PRO A 78 -23.01 -2.65 1.76
C PRO A 78 -22.78 -3.39 3.09
N ASP A 79 -22.70 -4.72 3.05
CA ASP A 79 -22.47 -5.57 4.23
C ASP A 79 -20.99 -6.01 4.41
N ASN A 80 -20.10 -5.56 3.54
CA ASN A 80 -18.68 -5.96 3.58
C ASN A 80 -17.86 -5.13 4.60
N TYR A 81 -18.29 -5.10 5.86
CA TYR A 81 -17.57 -4.43 6.95
C TYR A 81 -16.61 -5.40 7.64
N ILE A 82 -15.31 -5.12 7.55
CA ILE A 82 -14.23 -5.91 8.16
C ILE A 82 -13.04 -5.00 8.49
N PHE A 83 -12.34 -5.28 9.58
CA PHE A 83 -11.15 -4.52 10.02
C PHE A 83 -11.38 -3.00 10.05
N ASN A 84 -12.45 -2.58 10.72
CA ASN A 84 -12.84 -1.18 10.88
C ASN A 84 -13.09 -0.39 9.59
N GLY A 85 -13.58 -1.06 8.53
CA GLY A 85 -13.95 -0.41 7.27
C GLY A 85 -14.70 -1.33 6.31
N TYR A 86 -15.33 -0.73 5.33
CA TYR A 86 -15.96 -1.45 4.22
C TYR A 86 -14.89 -1.75 3.17
N ARG A 87 -14.60 -3.03 2.93
CA ARG A 87 -13.50 -3.39 2.05
C ARG A 87 -13.67 -4.72 1.33
N ALA A 88 -13.08 -4.75 0.15
CA ALA A 88 -12.79 -5.92 -0.64
C ALA A 88 -11.40 -5.69 -1.26
N GLU A 89 -10.33 -5.95 -0.50
CA GLU A 89 -8.95 -5.68 -0.91
C GLU A 89 -8.12 -6.96 -0.96
N LEU A 90 -7.16 -6.98 -1.87
CA LEU A 90 -6.05 -7.92 -1.91
C LEU A 90 -4.76 -7.17 -1.63
N SER A 91 -3.74 -7.89 -1.16
CA SER A 91 -2.44 -7.28 -0.87
C SER A 91 -1.27 -8.13 -1.31
N VAL A 92 -0.17 -7.44 -1.65
CA VAL A 92 1.15 -7.99 -1.92
C VAL A 92 2.12 -7.42 -0.90
N TYR A 93 2.79 -8.29 -0.16
CA TYR A 93 3.77 -7.89 0.83
C TYR A 93 5.19 -7.82 0.24
N ASN A 94 6.12 -7.24 0.97
CA ASN A 94 7.55 -7.25 0.71
C ASN A 94 8.01 -6.50 -0.56
N CYS A 95 7.18 -5.62 -1.09
CA CYS A 95 7.43 -4.89 -2.33
C CYS A 95 7.70 -3.39 -2.15
N ALA A 96 7.84 -2.91 -0.91
CA ALA A 96 8.15 -1.51 -0.62
C ALA A 96 8.98 -1.43 0.66
N LYS A 97 10.29 -1.26 0.54
CA LYS A 97 11.24 -1.17 1.64
C LYS A 97 11.97 0.17 1.63
N TYR A 98 12.55 0.54 2.75
CA TYR A 98 13.36 1.75 2.86
C TYR A 98 14.49 1.78 1.84
N LYS A 99 14.60 2.87 1.09
CA LYS A 99 15.57 3.10 0.02
C LYS A 99 15.50 2.10 -1.13
N THR A 100 14.29 1.64 -1.46
CA THR A 100 14.05 0.86 -2.68
C THR A 100 13.39 1.72 -3.75
N ASP A 101 13.74 1.45 -4.99
CA ASP A 101 13.23 2.07 -6.21
C ASP A 101 12.36 1.03 -6.93
N VAL A 102 11.05 1.22 -6.96
CA VAL A 102 10.10 0.18 -7.31
C VAL A 102 9.06 0.69 -8.30
N TYR A 103 8.75 -0.14 -9.30
CA TYR A 103 7.66 0.08 -10.23
C TYR A 103 6.48 -0.85 -9.90
N TYR A 104 5.28 -0.30 -9.94
CA TYR A 104 4.02 -1.02 -9.80
C TYR A 104 3.18 -0.78 -11.04
N GLY A 105 2.63 -1.84 -11.61
CA GLY A 105 1.73 -1.74 -12.76
C GLY A 105 0.48 -2.55 -12.54
N PHE A 106 -0.64 -2.06 -13.07
CA PHE A 106 -1.89 -2.82 -13.14
C PHE A 106 -2.88 -2.17 -14.10
N SER A 107 -3.82 -2.97 -14.58
CA SER A 107 -4.99 -2.48 -15.30
C SER A 107 -6.22 -2.49 -14.41
N VAL A 108 -7.06 -1.47 -14.53
CA VAL A 108 -8.30 -1.33 -13.77
C VAL A 108 -9.44 -0.87 -14.66
N MET A 109 -10.64 -1.42 -14.42
CA MET A 109 -11.88 -0.96 -15.06
C MET A 109 -12.96 -0.79 -14.00
N ILE A 110 -13.57 0.39 -13.96
CA ILE A 110 -14.77 0.65 -13.17
C ILE A 110 -15.97 0.13 -13.94
N ASP A 111 -16.73 -0.78 -13.35
CA ASP A 111 -17.89 -1.38 -13.99
C ASP A 111 -18.95 -0.32 -14.36
N THR A 112 -19.67 -0.53 -15.45
CA THR A 112 -20.75 0.38 -15.88
C THR A 112 -21.87 0.51 -14.87
N SER A 113 -22.10 -0.52 -14.06
CA SER A 113 -23.09 -0.53 -12.98
C SER A 113 -22.64 0.21 -11.72
N TYR A 114 -21.38 0.63 -11.65
CA TYR A 114 -20.87 1.39 -10.48
C TYR A 114 -21.67 2.68 -10.30
N SER A 115 -22.45 2.77 -9.24
CA SER A 115 -23.43 3.86 -9.06
C SER A 115 -23.18 4.73 -7.82
N ASP A 116 -22.18 4.37 -7.04
CA ASP A 116 -21.84 5.08 -5.81
C ASP A 116 -20.76 6.14 -6.09
N ASN A 117 -21.07 7.41 -5.85
CA ASN A 117 -20.16 8.52 -6.07
C ASN A 117 -19.33 8.89 -4.83
N GLN A 118 -19.44 8.12 -3.76
CA GLN A 118 -18.60 8.33 -2.60
C GLN A 118 -17.15 7.96 -2.89
N TYR A 119 -16.27 8.55 -2.09
CA TYR A 119 -14.84 8.23 -2.10
C TYR A 119 -14.59 6.72 -1.93
N ASN A 120 -13.74 6.18 -2.78
CA ASN A 120 -13.31 4.79 -2.74
C ASN A 120 -11.80 4.69 -3.04
N LEU A 121 -11.05 4.03 -2.19
CA LEU A 121 -9.66 3.68 -2.49
C LEU A 121 -9.64 2.52 -3.49
N VAL A 122 -8.91 2.69 -4.58
CA VAL A 122 -8.68 1.69 -5.63
C VAL A 122 -7.39 0.92 -5.39
N CYS A 123 -6.35 1.63 -4.97
CA CYS A 123 -5.13 1.03 -4.44
C CYS A 123 -4.48 1.93 -3.39
N GLN A 124 -3.64 1.32 -2.57
CA GLN A 124 -2.91 2.02 -1.52
C GLN A 124 -1.62 1.29 -1.15
N TRP A 125 -0.63 2.04 -0.70
CA TRP A 125 0.55 1.51 -0.04
C TRP A 125 0.45 1.88 1.43
N GLN A 126 0.14 0.89 2.26
CA GLN A 126 -0.09 1.07 3.69
C GLN A 126 1.17 0.73 4.47
N ASP A 127 1.45 1.51 5.50
CA ASP A 127 2.57 1.27 6.41
C ASP A 127 2.49 -0.10 7.09
N LEU A 128 3.63 -0.75 7.24
CA LEU A 128 3.75 -2.03 7.93
C LEU A 128 4.02 -1.78 9.43
N PRO A 129 3.23 -2.38 10.33
CA PRO A 129 3.54 -2.31 11.75
C PRO A 129 4.86 -3.00 12.09
N ASN A 130 5.66 -2.38 12.93
CA ASN A 130 6.84 -3.01 13.49
C ASN A 130 6.47 -3.88 14.70
N TYR A 131 6.12 -5.12 14.45
CA TYR A 131 5.74 -6.08 15.51
C TYR A 131 6.85 -6.34 16.53
N LEU A 132 8.12 -6.17 16.15
CA LEU A 132 9.26 -6.33 17.06
C LEU A 132 9.35 -5.20 18.09
N GLN A 133 8.75 -4.03 17.76
CA GLN A 133 8.62 -2.88 18.66
C GLN A 133 7.26 -2.82 19.35
N GLY A 134 6.44 -3.87 19.20
CA GLY A 134 5.11 -3.96 19.83
C GLY A 134 4.02 -3.21 19.08
N GLU A 135 4.28 -2.72 17.88
CA GLU A 135 3.24 -2.17 17.01
C GLU A 135 2.31 -3.30 16.51
N ASN A 136 1.08 -2.97 16.23
CA ASN A 136 0.09 -3.89 15.67
C ASN A 136 -0.97 -3.12 14.89
N TRP A 137 -1.92 -3.80 14.26
CA TRP A 137 -3.02 -3.20 13.49
C TRP A 137 -4.14 -2.61 14.36
N GLU A 138 -4.11 -2.83 15.66
CA GLU A 138 -5.09 -2.23 16.57
C GLU A 138 -4.83 -0.73 16.76
N PRO A 139 -5.86 0.07 17.09
CA PRO A 139 -5.68 1.49 17.35
C PRO A 139 -4.68 1.70 18.49
N SER A 140 -3.46 1.98 18.14
CA SER A 140 -2.40 2.37 19.06
C SER A 140 -2.19 3.88 18.92
N PRO A 141 -1.79 4.60 19.96
CA PRO A 141 -1.44 6.01 19.83
C PRO A 141 -0.23 6.25 18.90
N VAL A 142 0.43 5.19 18.45
CA VAL A 142 1.56 5.24 17.53
C VAL A 142 1.17 4.54 16.23
N LEU A 143 0.94 5.31 15.17
CA LEU A 143 0.87 4.93 13.75
C LEU A 143 -0.31 4.08 13.26
N HIS A 144 -1.23 3.56 14.11
CA HIS A 144 -2.32 2.71 13.65
C HIS A 144 -3.60 3.51 13.40
N GLY A 145 -4.20 3.27 12.24
CA GLY A 145 -5.30 4.06 11.71
C GLY A 145 -4.83 5.28 10.92
N SER A 146 -3.53 5.39 10.67
CA SER A 146 -2.96 6.43 9.81
C SER A 146 -3.45 6.25 8.38
N PRO A 147 -3.69 7.35 7.64
CA PRO A 147 -3.96 7.25 6.22
C PRO A 147 -2.73 6.66 5.51
N PRO A 148 -2.92 5.92 4.40
CA PRO A 148 -1.79 5.36 3.67
C PRO A 148 -0.89 6.47 3.14
N PRO A 149 0.45 6.29 3.19
CA PRO A 149 1.39 7.27 2.61
C PRO A 149 1.12 7.60 1.15
N VAL A 150 0.70 6.60 0.36
CA VAL A 150 0.33 6.77 -1.05
C VAL A 150 -0.96 6.01 -1.33
N GLN A 151 -1.86 6.63 -2.09
CA GLN A 151 -3.14 6.03 -2.44
C GLN A 151 -3.68 6.56 -3.76
N LEU A 152 -4.38 5.70 -4.51
CA LEU A 152 -5.19 6.08 -5.66
C LEU A 152 -6.66 5.94 -5.28
N THR A 153 -7.43 6.98 -5.52
CA THR A 153 -8.86 6.99 -5.22
C THR A 153 -9.69 7.15 -6.47
N TYR A 154 -10.90 6.62 -6.42
CA TYR A 154 -11.94 6.89 -7.41
C TYR A 154 -13.06 7.67 -6.74
N VAL A 155 -13.40 8.81 -7.32
CA VAL A 155 -14.51 9.66 -6.87
C VAL A 155 -15.07 10.45 -8.05
N ASN A 156 -16.38 10.48 -8.21
CA ASN A 156 -17.09 11.28 -9.22
C ASN A 156 -16.54 11.13 -10.66
N GLY A 157 -16.17 9.94 -11.08
CA GLY A 157 -15.64 9.68 -12.42
C GLY A 157 -14.18 10.07 -12.63
N THR A 158 -13.43 10.25 -11.54
CA THR A 158 -12.00 10.59 -11.62
C THR A 158 -11.14 9.69 -10.78
N PHE A 159 -9.91 9.40 -11.26
CA PHE A 159 -8.82 8.90 -10.42
C PHE A 159 -8.03 10.08 -9.85
N GLU A 160 -7.76 10.02 -8.57
CA GLU A 160 -6.94 10.99 -7.86
C GLU A 160 -5.80 10.28 -7.13
N LEU A 161 -4.56 10.58 -7.51
CA LEU A 161 -3.38 10.14 -6.78
C LEU A 161 -3.17 11.07 -5.58
N ARG A 162 -3.04 10.48 -4.40
CA ARG A 162 -2.91 11.22 -3.15
C ARG A 162 -1.75 10.71 -2.34
N MET A 163 -1.05 11.62 -1.67
CA MET A 163 0.03 11.31 -0.72
C MET A 163 -0.27 11.90 0.65
N ASN A 164 0.24 11.25 1.67
CA ASN A 164 0.26 11.74 3.04
C ASN A 164 1.66 11.58 3.63
N ASP A 165 2.20 12.65 4.19
CA ASP A 165 3.54 12.66 4.80
C ASP A 165 3.51 12.64 6.33
N ASN A 166 2.32 12.64 6.94
CA ASN A 166 2.14 12.68 8.37
C ASN A 166 1.24 11.53 8.88
N PRO A 167 1.81 10.54 9.57
CA PRO A 167 1.05 9.42 10.12
C PRO A 167 -0.02 9.84 11.16
N ASN A 168 0.16 10.98 11.78
CA ASN A 168 -0.71 11.46 12.86
C ASN A 168 -1.84 12.38 12.39
N SER A 169 -2.00 12.59 11.09
CA SER A 169 -2.99 13.53 10.55
C SER A 169 -3.67 13.02 9.30
N SER A 170 -4.94 12.63 9.44
CA SER A 170 -5.80 12.32 8.30
C SER A 170 -6.13 13.54 7.41
N ASN A 171 -5.84 14.76 7.88
CA ASN A 171 -6.18 16.01 7.20
C ASN A 171 -5.08 16.55 6.28
N GLN A 172 -3.96 15.85 6.15
CA GLN A 172 -2.82 16.28 5.34
C GLN A 172 -2.59 15.40 4.11
N THR A 173 -3.69 14.97 3.48
CA THR A 173 -3.60 14.25 2.22
C THR A 173 -3.51 15.24 1.07
N PHE A 174 -2.42 15.16 0.30
CA PHE A 174 -2.14 16.03 -0.84
C PHE A 174 -2.52 15.37 -2.14
N LEU A 175 -3.21 16.09 -3.01
CA LEU A 175 -3.42 15.66 -4.39
C LEU A 175 -2.09 15.80 -5.16
N VAL A 176 -1.68 14.73 -5.82
CA VAL A 176 -0.49 14.68 -6.67
C VAL A 176 -0.92 14.84 -8.13
N GLY A 177 -0.60 15.98 -8.71
CA GLY A 177 -1.02 16.28 -10.08
C GLY A 177 -2.52 16.59 -10.18
N ASN A 178 -3.05 16.41 -11.38
CA ASN A 178 -4.45 16.63 -11.68
C ASN A 178 -5.26 15.34 -11.57
N ALA A 179 -6.52 15.46 -11.14
CA ALA A 179 -7.47 14.37 -11.22
C ALA A 179 -7.62 13.89 -12.68
N GLN A 180 -7.63 12.58 -12.88
CA GLN A 180 -7.72 11.96 -14.20
C GLN A 180 -9.16 11.51 -14.46
N THR A 181 -9.84 12.18 -15.38
CA THR A 181 -11.21 11.80 -15.78
C THR A 181 -11.19 10.46 -16.48
N ILE A 182 -12.06 9.55 -16.06
CA ILE A 182 -12.21 8.21 -16.65
C ILE A 182 -13.67 7.93 -17.02
N SER A 183 -13.86 6.97 -17.94
CA SER A 183 -15.18 6.45 -18.32
C SER A 183 -15.37 5.05 -17.75
N LYS A 184 -16.56 4.76 -17.22
CA LYS A 184 -16.91 3.40 -16.78
C LYS A 184 -16.93 2.45 -17.98
N GLY A 185 -16.61 1.18 -17.75
CA GLY A 185 -16.56 0.14 -18.77
C GLY A 185 -15.34 0.22 -19.69
N GLN A 186 -14.35 1.06 -19.35
CA GLN A 186 -13.08 1.18 -20.07
C GLN A 186 -11.93 0.71 -19.17
N TRP A 187 -10.98 -0.01 -19.75
CA TRP A 187 -9.73 -0.38 -19.09
C TRP A 187 -8.75 0.80 -19.08
N TYR A 188 -8.09 0.97 -17.97
CA TYR A 188 -7.04 1.96 -17.74
C TYR A 188 -5.79 1.28 -17.21
N ASP A 189 -4.66 1.49 -17.89
CA ASP A 189 -3.37 0.98 -17.49
C ASP A 189 -2.68 2.02 -16.61
N LEU A 190 -2.32 1.62 -15.42
CA LEU A 190 -1.64 2.46 -14.43
C LEU A 190 -0.23 1.92 -14.18
N VAL A 191 0.74 2.82 -14.15
CA VAL A 191 2.11 2.52 -13.71
C VAL A 191 2.52 3.59 -12.69
N PHE A 192 3.14 3.14 -11.61
CA PHE A 192 3.70 3.99 -10.56
C PHE A 192 5.17 3.65 -10.38
N HIS A 193 6.01 4.67 -10.36
CA HIS A 193 7.42 4.59 -10.03
C HIS A 193 7.63 5.29 -8.70
N ILE A 194 8.06 4.58 -7.68
CA ILE A 194 8.14 5.09 -6.32
C ILE A 194 9.52 4.79 -5.74
N TYR A 195 10.25 5.84 -5.36
CA TYR A 195 11.42 5.70 -4.50
C TYR A 195 10.99 5.86 -3.05
N TRP A 196 11.04 4.77 -2.31
CA TRP A 196 10.59 4.69 -0.92
C TRP A 196 11.64 5.23 0.04
N CYS A 197 11.36 6.36 0.69
CA CYS A 197 12.25 6.97 1.66
C CYS A 197 11.48 7.74 2.74
N ASP A 198 12.11 7.90 3.90
CA ASP A 198 11.58 8.65 5.03
C ASP A 198 12.00 10.13 5.05
N ASP A 199 12.55 10.63 3.95
CA ASP A 199 13.04 12.01 3.79
C ASP A 199 12.60 12.64 2.45
N ALA A 200 13.16 13.82 2.14
CA ALA A 200 12.83 14.59 0.95
C ALA A 200 13.37 13.98 -0.38
N ALA A 201 14.18 12.93 -0.33
CA ALA A 201 14.63 12.22 -1.53
C ALA A 201 13.54 11.29 -2.08
N ALA A 202 12.53 10.96 -1.27
CA ALA A 202 11.39 10.14 -1.69
C ALA A 202 10.61 10.82 -2.81
N PHE A 203 10.14 10.03 -3.77
CA PHE A 203 9.32 10.56 -4.86
C PHE A 203 8.29 9.54 -5.34
N ILE A 204 7.32 10.05 -6.09
CA ILE A 204 6.42 9.27 -6.92
C ILE A 204 6.32 9.90 -8.32
N GLU A 205 6.29 9.04 -9.34
CA GLU A 205 5.97 9.36 -10.71
C GLU A 205 4.91 8.39 -11.20
N ALA A 206 3.92 8.83 -11.98
CA ALA A 206 2.79 7.98 -12.33
C ALA A 206 2.28 8.24 -13.76
N TRP A 207 1.83 7.16 -14.39
CA TRP A 207 1.29 7.14 -15.75
C TRP A 207 -0.11 6.54 -15.77
N LEU A 208 -0.96 7.11 -16.62
CA LEU A 208 -2.26 6.57 -17.00
C LEU A 208 -2.26 6.35 -18.51
N ASN A 209 -2.45 5.12 -18.96
CA ASN A 209 -2.40 4.74 -20.38
C ASN A 209 -1.12 5.26 -21.08
N GLY A 210 0.03 5.12 -20.42
CA GLY A 210 1.33 5.57 -20.92
C GLY A 210 1.59 7.08 -20.84
N ASN A 211 0.62 7.90 -20.46
CA ASN A 211 0.77 9.34 -20.29
C ASN A 211 1.06 9.68 -18.83
N VAL A 212 2.17 10.36 -18.59
CA VAL A 212 2.52 10.83 -17.24
C VAL A 212 1.50 11.86 -16.76
N PHE A 213 1.07 11.73 -15.51
CA PHE A 213 0.11 12.65 -14.89
C PHE A 213 0.59 13.26 -13.57
N THR A 214 1.75 12.84 -13.06
CA THR A 214 2.44 13.60 -12.01
C THR A 214 2.96 14.91 -12.56
N PRO A 215 2.98 16.00 -11.76
CA PRO A 215 3.32 17.32 -12.27
C PRO A 215 4.80 17.43 -12.63
N PHE A 216 5.10 18.13 -13.73
CA PHE A 216 6.47 18.52 -14.04
C PHE A 216 6.94 19.59 -13.05
N ASN A 217 8.05 19.34 -12.37
CA ASN A 217 8.59 20.23 -11.34
C ASN A 217 9.65 21.22 -11.85
N GLY A 218 9.87 21.28 -13.16
CA GLY A 218 10.92 22.07 -13.82
C GLY A 218 12.16 21.27 -14.20
N THR A 219 12.28 20.03 -13.72
CA THR A 219 13.39 19.10 -13.99
C THR A 219 12.91 17.75 -14.53
N ASP A 220 11.94 17.17 -13.86
CA ASP A 220 11.35 15.87 -14.19
C ASP A 220 9.86 15.84 -13.78
N ASN A 221 9.19 14.70 -13.97
CA ASN A 221 7.80 14.49 -13.58
C ASN A 221 7.66 13.81 -12.21
N LYS A 222 8.69 13.86 -11.38
CA LYS A 222 8.69 13.27 -10.04
C LYS A 222 8.13 14.24 -9.02
N TYR A 223 7.16 13.77 -8.27
CA TYR A 223 6.64 14.50 -7.13
C TYR A 223 7.41 14.10 -5.88
N TYR A 224 8.32 14.95 -5.44
CA TYR A 224 9.21 14.70 -4.30
C TYR A 224 8.48 15.00 -2.99
N LYS A 225 8.32 13.95 -2.18
CA LYS A 225 7.76 14.05 -0.84
C LYS A 225 8.00 12.76 -0.08
N ARG A 226 8.32 12.86 1.23
CA ARG A 226 8.38 11.71 2.14
C ARG A 226 7.18 10.78 1.91
N ASN A 227 7.42 9.48 1.78
CA ASN A 227 6.40 8.47 1.48
C ASN A 227 6.54 7.18 2.32
N LEU A 228 7.44 7.18 3.31
CA LEU A 228 7.52 6.18 4.36
C LEU A 228 7.31 6.84 5.72
N TYR A 229 6.51 6.22 6.58
CA TYR A 229 6.39 6.63 7.97
C TYR A 229 7.48 5.98 8.83
N THR A 230 7.73 4.69 8.59
CA THR A 230 8.76 3.90 9.24
C THR A 230 9.67 3.24 8.20
N ARG A 231 10.82 2.70 8.64
CA ARG A 231 11.75 1.99 7.76
C ARG A 231 11.38 0.50 7.55
N ASP A 232 10.30 0.05 8.19
CA ASP A 232 9.77 -1.31 8.00
C ASP A 232 9.09 -1.47 6.63
N GLY A 233 8.77 -0.35 5.98
CA GLY A 233 8.24 -0.30 4.62
C GLY A 233 6.73 -0.23 4.57
N ASN A 234 6.22 -0.33 3.34
CA ASN A 234 4.79 -0.38 3.07
C ASN A 234 4.45 -1.68 2.36
N TYR A 235 3.19 -2.08 2.41
CA TYR A 235 2.68 -3.15 1.56
C TYR A 235 1.62 -2.62 0.61
N PHE A 236 1.62 -3.17 -0.60
CA PHE A 236 0.71 -2.76 -1.66
C PHE A 236 -0.63 -3.45 -1.51
N LYS A 237 -1.72 -2.68 -1.56
CA LYS A 237 -3.10 -3.17 -1.59
C LYS A 237 -3.84 -2.59 -2.78
N PHE A 238 -4.74 -3.38 -3.35
CA PHE A 238 -5.65 -2.95 -4.41
C PHE A 238 -7.02 -3.61 -4.22
N GLY A 239 -8.04 -3.05 -4.83
CA GLY A 239 -9.42 -3.46 -4.64
C GLY A 239 -10.32 -2.28 -4.33
N GLN A 240 -11.16 -2.40 -3.30
CA GLN A 240 -12.06 -1.35 -2.87
C GLN A 240 -11.98 -1.18 -1.36
N TYR A 241 -11.82 0.06 -0.90
CA TYR A 241 -11.85 0.40 0.52
C TYR A 241 -12.50 1.75 0.77
N ARG A 242 -13.42 1.75 1.74
CA ARG A 242 -14.09 2.95 2.28
C ARG A 242 -14.02 2.89 3.80
N GLY A 243 -13.32 3.74 4.44
CA GLY A 243 -13.17 3.77 5.88
C GLY A 243 -14.49 3.49 6.63
N LYS A 244 -15.17 4.53 7.10
CA LYS A 244 -16.47 4.40 7.79
C LYS A 244 -17.68 4.59 6.87
N ASP A 245 -17.44 4.98 5.61
CA ASP A 245 -18.51 5.30 4.68
C ASP A 245 -19.07 4.02 4.05
N GLN A 246 -20.22 3.59 4.54
CA GLN A 246 -20.91 2.43 4.00
C GLN A 246 -21.21 2.63 2.50
N PRO A 247 -20.89 1.66 1.63
CA PRO A 247 -21.35 1.69 0.26
C PRO A 247 -22.87 1.69 0.19
N LEU A 248 -23.44 2.57 -0.62
CA LEU A 248 -24.90 2.64 -0.81
C LEU A 248 -25.40 1.52 -1.71
N HIS A 249 -24.52 1.02 -2.59
CA HIS A 249 -24.81 -0.01 -3.59
C HIS A 249 -23.69 -1.02 -3.64
N THR A 250 -23.97 -2.18 -4.23
CA THR A 250 -22.92 -3.12 -4.63
C THR A 250 -22.14 -2.53 -5.79
N ASN A 251 -20.83 -2.35 -5.59
CA ASN A 251 -19.92 -1.79 -6.57
C ASN A 251 -18.95 -2.84 -7.07
N VAL A 252 -18.64 -2.78 -8.36
CA VAL A 252 -17.72 -3.71 -9.02
C VAL A 252 -16.60 -2.92 -9.69
N ILE A 253 -15.38 -3.40 -9.46
CA ILE A 253 -14.16 -2.96 -10.16
C ILE A 253 -13.47 -4.22 -10.67
N TYR A 254 -12.91 -4.17 -11.88
CA TYR A 254 -12.09 -5.24 -12.42
C TYR A 254 -10.62 -4.84 -12.38
N PHE A 255 -9.76 -5.81 -12.09
CA PHE A 255 -8.31 -5.66 -12.11
C PHE A 255 -7.67 -6.73 -12.97
N ASP A 256 -6.55 -6.36 -13.60
CA ASP A 256 -5.77 -7.26 -14.42
C ASP A 256 -4.29 -6.85 -14.41
N GLU A 257 -3.38 -7.76 -14.77
CA GLU A 257 -1.95 -7.45 -14.97
C GLU A 257 -1.26 -6.80 -13.75
N ILE A 258 -1.55 -7.27 -12.52
CA ILE A 258 -0.90 -6.76 -11.30
C ILE A 258 0.57 -7.16 -11.31
N LYS A 259 1.49 -6.18 -11.34
CA LYS A 259 2.93 -6.43 -11.39
C LYS A 259 3.70 -5.51 -10.46
N VAL A 260 4.78 -6.03 -9.90
CA VAL A 260 5.79 -5.26 -9.16
C VAL A 260 7.15 -5.61 -9.71
N GLY A 261 7.94 -4.63 -10.05
CA GLY A 261 9.23 -4.82 -10.72
C GLY A 261 10.19 -3.64 -10.59
N SER A 262 11.29 -3.72 -11.32
CA SER A 262 12.39 -2.75 -11.26
C SER A 262 12.42 -1.75 -12.41
N SER A 263 11.50 -1.86 -13.36
CA SER A 263 11.41 -0.94 -14.50
C SER A 263 9.98 -0.77 -15.02
N TYR A 264 9.74 0.34 -15.71
CA TYR A 264 8.47 0.60 -16.39
C TYR A 264 8.07 -0.54 -17.33
N SER A 265 9.01 -1.00 -18.17
CA SER A 265 8.73 -2.04 -19.18
C SER A 265 8.42 -3.41 -18.58
N GLU A 266 8.89 -3.69 -17.36
CA GLU A 266 8.61 -4.93 -16.66
C GLU A 266 7.17 -4.99 -16.13
N VAL A 267 6.62 -3.84 -15.72
CA VAL A 267 5.32 -3.77 -15.05
C VAL A 267 4.20 -3.20 -15.91
N ALA A 268 4.50 -2.52 -17.01
CA ALA A 268 3.48 -1.97 -17.89
C ALA A 268 2.55 -3.08 -18.40
N PRO A 269 1.21 -2.92 -18.23
CA PRO A 269 0.21 -3.91 -18.67
C PRO A 269 0.21 -4.20 -20.17
#